data_dbcc8c603290706f1b4b14107b0259d0
#
_entry.id   dbcc8c603290706f1b4b14107b0259d0
#
_cell.length_a   1.000
_cell.length_b   1.000
_cell.length_c   1.000
_cell.angle_alpha   90.00
_cell.angle_beta   90.00
_cell.angle_gamma   90.00
#
_symmetry.space_group_name_H-M   'P 1'
#
loop_
_entity.id
_entity.type
_entity.pdbx_description
1 polymer ?
#
loop_
_entity_poly.entity_id
_entity_poly.type
_entity_poly.pdbx_seq_one_letter_code
_entity_poly.pdbx_strand_id
1 'polypeptide(L)'
;PHAADAVARVIREQYPSLKVPFHARWRHFHARGRDLWAELAEEAYWPDRAARARAAFDLCVTSVLLDAGSGPGWKFLDGPTGSTTTRSEGLGIASLRLFQSGAFSTTCDDPLRADALAGFEAATLARAFQVSDANPLVGLEGRAALLRRLGEAIGRPGDLYDVMAARAVEGRLPAPQILAVLLERLGPIWQNRLVIDGVPMGDTWRHPQLGLVPIHKLSQWLAYSLIEPLQDAGLDVIDIDGLTGLAEYRNGGLFIDDGVLVLKDPADIDRTHAVGDPLVVGWRSLTVALLDRIAPLVRERLEVGAEVFPLARVLEGGTWATGRRLAAERRAGGGPPLKITSDGTVF
;
A
#
# COMPACT_ATOMS: atom_id res chain seq x y z
N PRO A 1 9.12 -24.29 6.63
CA PRO A 1 7.88 -25.10 6.51
C PRO A 1 6.79 -24.65 7.48
N HIS A 2 7.07 -24.54 8.81
CA HIS A 2 6.05 -24.22 9.82
C HIS A 2 5.38 -22.83 9.62
N ALA A 3 6.13 -21.81 9.17
CA ALA A 3 5.56 -20.52 8.79
C ALA A 3 4.49 -20.67 7.69
N ALA A 4 4.74 -21.52 6.70
CA ALA A 4 3.76 -21.77 5.64
C ALA A 4 2.51 -22.51 6.15
N ASP A 5 2.67 -23.40 7.13
CA ASP A 5 1.53 -24.07 7.79
C ASP A 5 0.68 -23.07 8.58
N ALA A 6 1.31 -22.14 9.30
CA ALA A 6 0.63 -21.09 10.02
C ALA A 6 -0.13 -20.14 9.07
N VAL A 7 0.51 -19.73 7.96
CA VAL A 7 -0.08 -18.87 6.94
C VAL A 7 -1.28 -19.55 6.26
N ALA A 8 -1.13 -20.80 5.82
CA ALA A 8 -2.21 -21.55 5.17
C ALA A 8 -3.42 -21.77 6.10
N ARG A 9 -3.16 -22.00 7.40
CA ARG A 9 -4.21 -22.11 8.42
C ARG A 9 -4.99 -20.80 8.56
N VAL A 10 -4.29 -19.66 8.67
CA VAL A 10 -4.93 -18.34 8.78
C VAL A 10 -5.78 -18.03 7.54
N ILE A 11 -5.30 -18.37 6.33
CA ILE A 11 -6.08 -18.23 5.10
C ILE A 11 -7.38 -19.05 5.17
N ARG A 12 -7.31 -20.32 5.55
CA ARG A 12 -8.50 -21.18 5.65
C ARG A 12 -9.50 -20.71 6.72
N GLU A 13 -8.99 -20.19 7.84
CA GLU A 13 -9.83 -19.61 8.91
C GLU A 13 -10.60 -18.38 8.42
N GLN A 14 -9.94 -17.49 7.72
CA GLN A 14 -10.54 -16.21 7.27
C GLN A 14 -11.32 -16.35 5.96
N TYR A 15 -10.86 -17.22 5.07
CA TYR A 15 -11.42 -17.42 3.74
C TYR A 15 -11.65 -18.91 3.45
N PRO A 16 -12.67 -19.53 4.06
CA PRO A 16 -12.94 -20.97 3.88
C PRO A 16 -13.16 -21.40 2.41
N SER A 17 -13.66 -20.48 1.58
CA SER A 17 -13.86 -20.72 0.13
C SER A 17 -12.63 -20.41 -0.73
N LEU A 18 -11.52 -19.99 -0.12
CA LEU A 18 -10.30 -19.50 -0.78
C LEU A 18 -10.51 -18.32 -1.74
N LYS A 19 -11.65 -17.64 -1.68
CA LYS A 19 -11.89 -16.39 -2.42
C LYS A 19 -11.22 -15.22 -1.71
N VAL A 20 -9.89 -15.23 -1.70
CA VAL A 20 -9.07 -14.17 -1.10
C VAL A 20 -8.93 -13.04 -2.11
N PRO A 21 -9.24 -11.77 -1.77
CA PRO A 21 -8.98 -10.64 -2.65
C PRO A 21 -7.48 -10.35 -2.74
N PHE A 22 -7.08 -9.47 -3.65
CA PHE A 22 -5.71 -9.00 -3.70
C PHE A 22 -5.39 -8.09 -2.52
N HIS A 23 -4.14 -8.12 -2.06
CA HIS A 23 -3.63 -7.20 -1.04
C HIS A 23 -3.49 -5.80 -1.63
N ALA A 24 -4.56 -5.02 -1.53
CA ALA A 24 -4.74 -3.75 -2.21
C ALA A 24 -5.43 -2.72 -1.31
N ARG A 25 -5.28 -1.44 -1.66
CA ARG A 25 -5.89 -0.32 -0.94
C ARG A 25 -7.41 -0.42 -0.82
N TRP A 26 -8.07 -1.08 -1.77
CA TRP A 26 -9.53 -1.30 -1.78
C TRP A 26 -10.04 -1.99 -0.52
N ARG A 27 -9.23 -2.85 0.11
CA ARG A 27 -9.59 -3.54 1.39
C ARG A 27 -9.78 -2.58 2.56
N HIS A 28 -9.22 -1.37 2.47
CA HIS A 28 -9.33 -0.33 3.50
C HIS A 28 -10.48 0.66 3.27
N PHE A 29 -11.25 0.50 2.19
CA PHE A 29 -12.47 1.29 1.95
C PHE A 29 -13.74 0.59 2.43
N HIS A 30 -13.59 -0.41 3.30
CA HIS A 30 -14.70 -1.12 3.89
C HIS A 30 -14.98 -0.64 5.32
N ALA A 31 -16.25 -0.40 5.63
CA ALA A 31 -16.71 -0.05 6.97
C ALA A 31 -18.03 -0.76 7.28
N ARG A 32 -18.09 -1.48 8.39
CA ARG A 32 -19.29 -2.22 8.83
C ARG A 32 -19.91 -3.12 7.74
N GLY A 33 -19.07 -3.81 6.98
CA GLY A 33 -19.50 -4.70 5.91
C GLY A 33 -19.95 -4.01 4.61
N ARG A 34 -19.79 -2.68 4.51
CA ARG A 34 -20.08 -1.89 3.32
C ARG A 34 -18.80 -1.61 2.55
N ASP A 35 -18.85 -1.74 1.23
CA ASP A 35 -17.80 -1.27 0.32
C ASP A 35 -18.10 0.17 -0.09
N LEU A 36 -17.42 1.11 0.57
CA LEU A 36 -17.68 2.55 0.41
C LEU A 36 -17.31 3.09 -0.97
N TRP A 37 -16.34 2.46 -1.67
CA TRP A 37 -16.02 2.83 -3.03
C TRP A 37 -17.08 2.31 -4.00
N ALA A 38 -17.52 1.07 -3.85
CA ALA A 38 -18.57 0.52 -4.70
C ALA A 38 -19.85 1.35 -4.62
N GLU A 39 -20.28 1.73 -3.40
CA GLU A 39 -21.42 2.59 -3.18
C GLU A 39 -21.25 3.98 -3.86
N LEU A 40 -20.10 4.65 -3.64
CA LEU A 40 -19.81 5.92 -4.29
C LEU A 40 -19.80 5.80 -5.82
N ALA A 41 -19.22 4.73 -6.34
CA ALA A 41 -19.13 4.50 -7.78
C ALA A 41 -20.47 4.13 -8.44
N GLU A 42 -21.43 3.58 -7.70
CA GLU A 42 -22.79 3.32 -8.14
C GLU A 42 -23.65 4.60 -8.14
N GLU A 43 -23.44 5.48 -7.16
CA GLU A 43 -24.17 6.75 -7.05
C GLU A 43 -23.71 7.80 -8.07
N ALA A 44 -22.44 7.75 -8.50
CA ALA A 44 -21.85 8.74 -9.38
C ALA A 44 -22.18 8.45 -10.87
N TYR A 45 -22.33 9.51 -11.64
CA TYR A 45 -22.44 9.41 -13.10
C TYR A 45 -21.05 9.26 -13.75
N TRP A 46 -20.91 8.27 -14.59
CA TRP A 46 -19.70 8.03 -15.38
C TRP A 46 -20.04 8.05 -16.88
N PRO A 47 -19.42 8.94 -17.68
CA PRO A 47 -19.61 8.96 -19.13
C PRO A 47 -19.23 7.62 -19.79
N ASP A 48 -18.19 6.98 -19.28
CA ASP A 48 -17.68 5.70 -19.75
C ASP A 48 -16.87 4.98 -18.64
N ARG A 49 -16.40 3.77 -18.93
CA ARG A 49 -15.58 2.98 -18.00
C ARG A 49 -14.22 3.62 -17.72
N ALA A 50 -13.66 4.35 -18.70
CA ALA A 50 -12.37 5.01 -18.54
C ALA A 50 -12.46 6.19 -17.56
N ALA A 51 -13.58 6.95 -17.59
CA ALA A 51 -13.84 8.02 -16.62
C ALA A 51 -13.91 7.47 -15.19
N ARG A 52 -14.63 6.35 -14.97
CA ARG A 52 -14.66 5.65 -13.67
C ARG A 52 -13.27 5.16 -13.26
N ALA A 53 -12.50 4.59 -14.19
CA ALA A 53 -11.15 4.11 -13.92
C ALA A 53 -10.21 5.26 -13.52
N ARG A 54 -10.26 6.42 -14.21
CA ARG A 54 -9.46 7.60 -13.82
C ARG A 54 -9.81 8.08 -12.42
N ALA A 55 -11.08 8.13 -12.05
CA ALA A 55 -11.50 8.49 -10.69
C ALA A 55 -11.03 7.47 -9.64
N ALA A 56 -11.09 6.17 -9.97
CA ALA A 56 -10.53 5.11 -9.12
C ALA A 56 -9.01 5.26 -8.93
N PHE A 57 -8.28 5.63 -9.99
CA PHE A 57 -6.84 5.94 -9.92
C PHE A 57 -6.57 7.17 -9.06
N ASP A 58 -7.35 8.25 -9.24
CA ASP A 58 -7.25 9.47 -8.44
C ASP A 58 -7.39 9.15 -6.95
N LEU A 59 -8.42 8.40 -6.56
CA LEU A 59 -8.63 7.95 -5.18
C LEU A 59 -7.51 7.02 -4.71
N CYS A 60 -7.20 5.98 -5.47
CA CYS A 60 -6.26 4.95 -5.04
C CYS A 60 -4.86 5.51 -4.83
N VAL A 61 -4.34 6.29 -5.80
CA VAL A 61 -3.00 6.85 -5.73
C VAL A 61 -2.87 7.83 -4.56
N THR A 62 -3.81 8.76 -4.42
CA THR A 62 -3.79 9.73 -3.30
C THR A 62 -3.91 9.02 -1.95
N SER A 63 -4.79 8.03 -1.83
CA SER A 63 -5.01 7.27 -0.60
C SER A 63 -3.79 6.43 -0.20
N VAL A 64 -3.13 5.77 -1.17
CA VAL A 64 -1.91 4.98 -0.92
C VAL A 64 -0.77 5.90 -0.43
N LEU A 65 -0.59 7.07 -1.05
CA LEU A 65 0.44 8.02 -0.63
C LEU A 65 0.16 8.65 0.74
N LEU A 66 -1.08 8.66 1.19
CA LEU A 66 -1.46 9.07 2.54
C LEU A 66 -1.32 7.96 3.59
N ASP A 67 -1.00 6.71 3.20
CA ASP A 67 -0.94 5.55 4.10
C ASP A 67 0.45 5.35 4.75
N ALA A 68 1.00 6.39 5.34
CA ALA A 68 2.13 6.23 6.25
C ALA A 68 1.62 5.90 7.67
N GLY A 69 2.50 5.54 8.62
CA GLY A 69 2.11 5.30 10.01
C GLY A 69 1.37 6.51 10.61
N SER A 70 0.14 6.31 11.10
CA SER A 70 -0.69 7.38 11.66
C SER A 70 -0.28 7.81 13.08
N GLY A 71 0.57 7.02 13.72
CA GLY A 71 0.84 7.15 15.15
C GLY A 71 -0.18 6.37 16.01
N PRO A 72 0.15 6.11 17.28
CA PRO A 72 -0.68 5.27 18.16
C PRO A 72 -1.94 5.97 18.66
N GLY A 73 -1.98 7.30 18.70
CA GLY A 73 -3.07 8.09 19.27
C GLY A 73 -4.16 8.49 18.27
N TRP A 74 -3.89 8.42 16.97
CA TRP A 74 -4.83 8.88 15.96
C TRP A 74 -5.94 7.88 15.67
N LYS A 75 -7.15 8.42 15.51
CA LYS A 75 -8.35 7.69 15.10
C LYS A 75 -9.22 8.55 14.20
N PHE A 76 -10.02 7.90 13.36
CA PHE A 76 -10.99 8.54 12.48
C PHE A 76 -12.41 8.06 12.80
N LEU A 77 -13.31 8.99 13.05
CA LEU A 77 -14.75 8.73 13.19
C LEU A 77 -15.42 9.02 11.84
N ASP A 78 -15.86 7.97 11.16
CA ASP A 78 -16.65 8.10 9.93
C ASP A 78 -18.12 8.39 10.27
N GLY A 79 -18.55 9.65 10.14
CA GLY A 79 -19.91 10.06 10.46
C GLY A 79 -20.99 9.24 9.75
N PRO A 80 -20.92 9.03 8.41
CA PRO A 80 -21.94 8.28 7.67
C PRO A 80 -22.12 6.82 8.12
N THR A 81 -21.07 6.13 8.55
CA THR A 81 -21.18 4.75 9.03
C THR A 81 -21.22 4.64 10.56
N GLY A 82 -20.86 5.72 11.27
CA GLY A 82 -20.71 5.74 12.73
C GLY A 82 -19.56 4.83 13.21
N SER A 83 -18.62 4.45 12.33
CA SER A 83 -17.49 3.61 12.69
C SER A 83 -16.30 4.46 13.12
N THR A 84 -15.57 3.99 14.14
CA THR A 84 -14.27 4.55 14.53
C THR A 84 -13.19 3.58 14.12
N THR A 85 -12.22 4.05 13.33
CA THR A 85 -11.14 3.26 12.76
C THR A 85 -9.79 3.93 13.05
N THR A 86 -8.72 3.14 12.99
CA THR A 86 -7.34 3.59 13.26
C THR A 86 -6.39 3.05 12.19
N ARG A 87 -5.15 3.49 12.19
CA ARG A 87 -4.09 2.96 11.31
C ARG A 87 -4.49 3.02 9.82
N SER A 88 -4.06 2.06 9.01
CA SER A 88 -4.33 2.01 7.56
C SER A 88 -5.81 1.99 7.21
N GLU A 89 -6.62 1.28 7.99
CA GLU A 89 -8.08 1.25 7.80
C GLU A 89 -8.70 2.65 7.99
N GLY A 90 -8.29 3.34 9.06
CA GLY A 90 -8.73 4.72 9.32
C GLY A 90 -8.25 5.69 8.24
N LEU A 91 -6.97 5.60 7.85
CA LEU A 91 -6.39 6.43 6.78
C LEU A 91 -7.09 6.19 5.43
N GLY A 92 -7.51 4.94 5.15
CA GLY A 92 -8.29 4.59 3.97
C GLY A 92 -9.62 5.32 3.92
N ILE A 93 -10.43 5.15 4.96
CA ILE A 93 -11.76 5.76 5.02
C ILE A 93 -11.65 7.29 5.01
N ALA A 94 -10.72 7.88 5.80
CA ALA A 94 -10.51 9.32 5.82
C ALA A 94 -10.12 9.89 4.44
N SER A 95 -9.24 9.20 3.70
CA SER A 95 -8.84 9.62 2.36
C SER A 95 -9.96 9.49 1.33
N LEU A 96 -10.80 8.44 1.44
CA LEU A 96 -11.99 8.30 0.60
C LEU A 96 -12.98 9.43 0.86
N ARG A 97 -13.24 9.79 2.13
CA ARG A 97 -14.12 10.92 2.46
C ARG A 97 -13.56 12.24 1.99
N LEU A 98 -12.26 12.46 2.09
CA LEU A 98 -11.58 13.64 1.55
C LEU A 98 -11.73 13.72 0.02
N PHE A 99 -11.54 12.61 -0.70
CA PHE A 99 -11.76 12.53 -2.13
C PHE A 99 -13.22 12.79 -2.49
N GLN A 100 -14.17 12.14 -1.82
CA GLN A 100 -15.61 12.30 -2.03
C GLN A 100 -16.07 13.76 -1.81
N SER A 101 -15.41 14.52 -0.94
CA SER A 101 -15.74 15.93 -0.68
C SER A 101 -15.36 16.88 -1.82
N GLY A 102 -14.64 16.40 -2.86
CA GLY A 102 -14.11 17.22 -3.95
C GLY A 102 -12.89 18.06 -3.58
N ALA A 103 -12.28 17.83 -2.41
CA ALA A 103 -11.14 18.64 -1.95
C ALA A 103 -9.88 18.51 -2.82
N PHE A 104 -9.82 17.54 -3.71
CA PHE A 104 -8.74 17.35 -4.68
C PHE A 104 -9.07 17.86 -6.08
N SER A 105 -10.31 18.34 -6.31
CA SER A 105 -10.77 18.79 -7.62
C SER A 105 -10.60 20.30 -7.80
N THR A 106 -10.27 20.71 -9.02
CA THR A 106 -10.27 22.13 -9.44
C THR A 106 -11.68 22.66 -9.75
N THR A 107 -12.69 21.78 -9.82
CA THR A 107 -14.08 22.16 -10.16
C THR A 107 -15.10 21.44 -9.28
N CYS A 108 -16.17 22.14 -8.95
CA CYS A 108 -17.30 21.56 -8.20
C CYS A 108 -18.19 20.64 -9.06
N ASP A 109 -18.16 20.80 -10.39
CA ASP A 109 -19.01 20.04 -11.31
C ASP A 109 -18.51 18.59 -11.51
N ASP A 110 -17.23 18.35 -11.25
CA ASP A 110 -16.60 17.01 -11.27
C ASP A 110 -15.78 16.80 -9.98
N PRO A 111 -16.42 16.53 -8.85
CA PRO A 111 -15.73 16.44 -7.56
C PRO A 111 -14.85 15.19 -7.43
N LEU A 112 -15.12 14.12 -8.20
CA LEU A 112 -14.44 12.82 -8.08
C LEU A 112 -13.19 12.75 -8.97
N ARG A 113 -12.31 13.77 -8.83
CA ARG A 113 -11.02 13.84 -9.51
C ARG A 113 -9.94 14.46 -8.60
N ALA A 114 -8.68 14.31 -8.96
CA ALA A 114 -7.57 14.80 -8.16
C ALA A 114 -6.57 15.61 -9.03
N ASP A 115 -7.01 16.77 -9.52
CA ASP A 115 -6.20 17.67 -10.36
C ASP A 115 -5.80 18.99 -9.66
N ALA A 116 -6.18 19.18 -8.38
CA ALA A 116 -5.82 20.33 -7.56
C ALA A 116 -4.66 20.05 -6.60
N LEU A 117 -3.94 18.93 -6.75
CA LEU A 117 -2.97 18.46 -5.76
C LEU A 117 -1.75 19.37 -5.59
N ALA A 118 -1.28 20.04 -6.65
CA ALA A 118 -0.11 20.92 -6.58
C ALA A 118 -0.28 22.10 -5.58
N GLY A 119 -1.52 22.54 -5.35
CA GLY A 119 -1.86 23.57 -4.36
C GLY A 119 -2.43 23.02 -3.05
N PHE A 120 -2.35 21.72 -2.77
CA PHE A 120 -3.02 21.10 -1.65
C PHE A 120 -2.44 21.54 -0.29
N GLU A 121 -3.29 21.99 0.62
CA GLU A 121 -2.90 22.54 1.92
C GLU A 121 -2.97 21.49 3.05
N ALA A 122 -1.96 21.49 3.94
CA ALA A 122 -1.94 20.64 5.12
C ALA A 122 -3.13 20.92 6.07
N ALA A 123 -3.61 22.16 6.13
CA ALA A 123 -4.78 22.52 6.93
C ALA A 123 -6.07 21.82 6.44
N THR A 124 -6.21 21.61 5.15
CA THR A 124 -7.34 20.85 4.57
C THR A 124 -7.24 19.37 4.96
N LEU A 125 -6.04 18.79 4.90
CA LEU A 125 -5.80 17.43 5.37
C LEU A 125 -6.10 17.30 6.87
N ALA A 126 -5.63 18.25 7.69
CA ALA A 126 -5.85 18.26 9.13
C ALA A 126 -7.35 18.22 9.50
N ARG A 127 -8.13 19.09 8.86
CA ARG A 127 -9.59 19.12 9.07
C ARG A 127 -10.25 17.80 8.66
N ALA A 128 -9.95 17.31 7.46
CA ALA A 128 -10.55 16.09 6.93
C ALA A 128 -10.18 14.83 7.75
N PHE A 129 -8.97 14.81 8.29
CA PHE A 129 -8.48 13.69 9.11
C PHE A 129 -8.72 13.89 10.62
N GLN A 130 -9.52 14.90 10.97
CA GLN A 130 -9.91 15.19 12.36
C GLN A 130 -8.72 15.38 13.31
N VAL A 131 -7.64 16.00 12.80
CA VAL A 131 -6.41 16.21 13.57
C VAL A 131 -6.61 17.32 14.59
N SER A 132 -6.18 17.05 15.83
CA SER A 132 -6.16 17.99 16.93
C SER A 132 -5.10 17.56 17.96
N ASP A 133 -4.87 18.37 18.99
CA ASP A 133 -3.97 18.01 20.10
C ASP A 133 -4.41 16.71 20.81
N ALA A 134 -5.71 16.46 20.88
CA ALA A 134 -6.28 15.22 21.44
C ALA A 134 -6.32 14.04 20.44
N ASN A 135 -6.11 14.29 19.16
CA ASN A 135 -6.13 13.30 18.08
C ASN A 135 -4.97 13.55 17.08
N PRO A 136 -3.72 13.44 17.53
CA PRO A 136 -2.56 13.82 16.73
C PRO A 136 -2.26 12.80 15.62
N LEU A 137 -2.15 13.29 14.38
CA LEU A 137 -1.70 12.50 13.23
C LEU A 137 -0.20 12.74 12.99
N VAL A 138 0.60 11.68 13.05
CA VAL A 138 2.04 11.76 12.74
C VAL A 138 2.25 12.04 11.25
N GLY A 139 3.15 12.97 10.92
CA GLY A 139 3.58 13.22 9.55
C GLY A 139 2.57 14.00 8.69
N LEU A 140 1.71 14.83 9.27
CA LEU A 140 0.70 15.63 8.57
C LEU A 140 1.30 16.46 7.42
N GLU A 141 2.34 17.27 7.72
CA GLU A 141 3.00 18.13 6.72
C GLU A 141 3.67 17.31 5.61
N GLY A 142 4.32 16.20 5.97
CA GLY A 142 4.96 15.30 5.01
C GLY A 142 3.96 14.69 4.02
N ARG A 143 2.77 14.32 4.50
CA ARG A 143 1.67 13.79 3.66
C ARG A 143 1.15 14.85 2.68
N ALA A 144 0.86 16.05 3.17
CA ALA A 144 0.42 17.15 2.31
C ALA A 144 1.50 17.52 1.28
N ALA A 145 2.77 17.59 1.70
CA ALA A 145 3.88 17.85 0.80
C ALA A 145 4.05 16.75 -0.27
N LEU A 146 3.79 15.49 0.08
CA LEU A 146 3.84 14.37 -0.88
C LEU A 146 2.74 14.50 -1.94
N LEU A 147 1.51 14.88 -1.55
CA LEU A 147 0.42 15.15 -2.50
C LEU A 147 0.74 16.34 -3.42
N ARG A 148 1.32 17.43 -2.87
CA ARG A 148 1.76 18.57 -3.71
C ARG A 148 2.76 18.13 -4.77
N ARG A 149 3.80 17.39 -4.38
CA ARG A 149 4.80 16.87 -5.32
C ARG A 149 4.20 15.92 -6.36
N LEU A 150 3.19 15.13 -5.98
CA LEU A 150 2.44 14.30 -6.92
C LEU A 150 1.78 15.18 -7.98
N GLY A 151 1.05 16.24 -7.57
CA GLY A 151 0.42 17.17 -8.49
C GLY A 151 1.43 17.91 -9.38
N GLU A 152 2.58 18.34 -8.83
CA GLU A 152 3.67 18.96 -9.58
C GLU A 152 4.30 18.01 -10.61
N ALA A 153 4.45 16.72 -10.27
CA ALA A 153 5.11 15.74 -11.13
C ALA A 153 4.23 15.24 -12.27
N ILE A 154 2.94 15.02 -12.04
CA ILE A 154 2.06 14.36 -13.02
C ILE A 154 0.71 15.06 -13.26
N GLY A 155 0.45 16.17 -12.59
CA GLY A 155 -0.83 16.88 -12.67
C GLY A 155 -1.96 16.09 -12.01
N ARG A 156 -2.52 15.12 -12.71
CA ARG A 156 -3.63 14.28 -12.25
C ARG A 156 -3.25 12.80 -12.19
N PRO A 157 -3.38 12.12 -11.04
CA PRO A 157 -3.13 10.67 -10.93
C PRO A 157 -3.99 9.80 -11.85
N GLY A 158 -5.23 10.22 -12.11
CA GLY A 158 -6.15 9.52 -13.00
C GLY A 158 -5.61 9.33 -14.42
N ASP A 159 -4.74 10.23 -14.91
CA ASP A 159 -4.16 10.15 -16.25
C ASP A 159 -3.14 9.00 -16.38
N LEU A 160 -2.67 8.42 -15.26
CA LEU A 160 -1.87 7.19 -15.27
C LEU A 160 -2.64 6.01 -15.87
N TYR A 161 -3.98 5.99 -15.74
CA TYR A 161 -4.81 4.99 -16.40
C TYR A 161 -4.58 4.98 -17.91
N ASP A 162 -4.61 6.15 -18.55
CA ASP A 162 -4.43 6.25 -20.01
C ASP A 162 -3.04 5.80 -20.45
N VAL A 163 -2.01 6.15 -19.67
CA VAL A 163 -0.63 5.69 -19.92
C VAL A 163 -0.52 4.17 -19.83
N MET A 164 -1.18 3.56 -18.83
CA MET A 164 -1.16 2.10 -18.66
C MET A 164 -2.01 1.40 -19.72
N ALA A 165 -3.20 1.94 -20.05
CA ALA A 165 -4.06 1.41 -21.08
C ALA A 165 -3.38 1.42 -22.46
N ALA A 166 -2.58 2.46 -22.77
CA ALA A 166 -1.79 2.55 -24.00
C ALA A 166 -0.66 1.52 -24.08
N ARG A 167 -0.22 0.94 -22.96
CA ARG A 167 0.78 -0.16 -22.91
C ARG A 167 0.17 -1.56 -23.06
N ALA A 168 -1.15 -1.67 -22.97
CA ALA A 168 -1.82 -2.95 -23.16
C ALA A 168 -1.74 -3.39 -24.63
N VAL A 169 -1.42 -4.66 -24.84
CA VAL A 169 -1.41 -5.29 -26.17
C VAL A 169 -2.60 -6.24 -26.25
N GLU A 170 -3.46 -6.04 -27.22
CA GLU A 170 -4.71 -6.82 -27.39
C GLU A 170 -5.55 -6.87 -26.10
N GLY A 171 -5.61 -5.73 -25.37
CA GLY A 171 -6.34 -5.60 -24.10
C GLY A 171 -5.65 -6.26 -22.89
N ARG A 172 -4.44 -6.80 -23.04
CA ARG A 172 -3.67 -7.47 -21.98
C ARG A 172 -2.52 -6.61 -21.49
N LEU A 173 -2.42 -6.44 -20.19
CA LEU A 173 -1.37 -5.64 -19.53
C LEU A 173 -0.63 -6.51 -18.49
N PRO A 174 0.68 -6.80 -18.68
CA PRO A 174 1.46 -7.44 -17.63
C PRO A 174 1.57 -6.54 -16.38
N ALA A 175 1.32 -7.08 -15.19
CA ALA A 175 1.39 -6.32 -13.94
C ALA A 175 2.73 -5.62 -13.70
N PRO A 176 3.91 -6.15 -14.10
CA PRO A 176 5.19 -5.41 -14.04
C PRO A 176 5.18 -4.10 -14.85
N GLN A 177 4.38 -3.96 -15.90
CA GLN A 177 4.25 -2.70 -16.64
C GLN A 177 3.55 -1.62 -15.82
N ILE A 178 2.64 -1.99 -14.92
CA ILE A 178 2.03 -1.06 -13.96
C ILE A 178 3.13 -0.46 -13.09
N LEU A 179 3.96 -1.30 -12.48
CA LEU A 179 5.08 -0.87 -11.66
C LEU A 179 6.07 0.01 -12.46
N ALA A 180 6.41 -0.38 -13.69
CA ALA A 180 7.31 0.39 -14.54
C ALA A 180 6.79 1.83 -14.76
N VAL A 181 5.50 2.00 -15.10
CA VAL A 181 4.87 3.32 -15.22
C VAL A 181 4.96 4.11 -13.92
N LEU A 182 4.69 3.48 -12.78
CA LEU A 182 4.76 4.15 -11.48
C LEU A 182 6.17 4.62 -11.14
N LEU A 183 7.21 3.81 -11.40
CA LEU A 183 8.60 4.18 -11.16
C LEU A 183 9.07 5.31 -12.10
N GLU A 184 8.67 5.27 -13.37
CA GLU A 184 8.98 6.31 -14.36
C GLU A 184 8.31 7.65 -14.00
N ARG A 185 7.06 7.64 -13.59
CA ARG A 185 6.25 8.85 -13.39
C ARG A 185 6.34 9.43 -11.99
N LEU A 186 6.49 8.58 -10.96
CA LEU A 186 6.46 8.99 -9.57
C LEU A 186 7.86 9.09 -8.92
N GLY A 187 8.94 8.79 -9.63
CA GLY A 187 10.31 8.92 -9.10
C GLY A 187 10.58 10.26 -8.40
N PRO A 188 10.22 11.41 -9.01
CA PRO A 188 10.49 12.73 -8.45
C PRO A 188 9.76 13.08 -7.14
N ILE A 189 8.67 12.39 -6.79
CA ILE A 189 7.91 12.71 -5.57
C ILE A 189 8.64 12.33 -4.27
N TRP A 190 9.62 11.40 -4.37
CA TRP A 190 10.36 10.88 -3.22
C TRP A 190 11.56 11.76 -2.90
N GLN A 191 11.46 12.57 -1.86
CA GLN A 191 12.57 13.41 -1.39
C GLN A 191 13.56 12.63 -0.52
N ASN A 192 14.78 13.17 -0.41
CA ASN A 192 15.86 12.62 0.45
C ASN A 192 16.18 11.14 0.14
N ARG A 193 16.09 10.77 -1.14
CA ARG A 193 16.44 9.44 -1.65
C ARG A 193 17.72 9.50 -2.47
N LEU A 194 18.27 8.31 -2.70
CA LEU A 194 19.45 8.16 -3.55
C LEU A 194 19.17 8.72 -4.96
N VAL A 195 20.09 9.52 -5.46
CA VAL A 195 20.10 10.00 -6.85
C VAL A 195 21.34 9.44 -7.53
N ILE A 196 21.19 8.87 -8.71
CA ILE A 196 22.29 8.35 -9.53
C ILE A 196 22.17 9.00 -10.92
N ASP A 197 23.22 9.66 -11.35
CA ASP A 197 23.29 10.37 -12.64
C ASP A 197 22.08 11.30 -12.88
N GLY A 198 21.65 11.99 -11.82
CA GLY A 198 20.50 12.90 -11.86
C GLY A 198 19.13 12.23 -11.77
N VAL A 199 19.06 10.89 -11.72
CA VAL A 199 17.81 10.13 -11.63
C VAL A 199 17.50 9.79 -10.19
N PRO A 200 16.34 10.22 -9.63
CA PRO A 200 15.88 9.80 -8.30
C PRO A 200 15.56 8.30 -8.29
N MET A 201 16.17 7.57 -7.38
CA MET A 201 16.07 6.10 -7.30
C MET A 201 14.91 5.61 -6.41
N GLY A 202 14.08 6.52 -5.88
CA GLY A 202 12.95 6.15 -5.02
C GLY A 202 13.35 5.33 -3.80
N ASP A 203 12.59 4.28 -3.49
CA ASP A 203 12.86 3.37 -2.35
C ASP A 203 13.98 2.36 -2.70
N THR A 204 15.17 2.91 -3.02
CA THR A 204 16.42 2.17 -3.29
C THR A 204 17.49 2.56 -2.29
N TRP A 205 18.21 1.58 -1.76
CA TRP A 205 19.15 1.76 -0.65
C TRP A 205 20.52 1.17 -0.96
N ARG A 206 21.56 1.70 -0.34
CA ARG A 206 22.90 1.09 -0.37
C ARG A 206 23.05 0.12 0.79
N HIS A 207 23.52 -1.09 0.49
CA HIS A 207 23.84 -2.08 1.51
C HIS A 207 25.29 -2.56 1.32
N PRO A 208 26.10 -2.67 2.39
CA PRO A 208 27.54 -2.99 2.29
C PRO A 208 27.84 -4.28 1.54
N GLN A 209 26.99 -5.30 1.69
CA GLN A 209 27.20 -6.63 1.08
C GLN A 209 26.37 -6.84 -0.20
N LEU A 210 25.21 -6.14 -0.36
CA LEU A 210 24.29 -6.37 -1.47
C LEU A 210 24.43 -5.31 -2.58
N GLY A 211 25.16 -4.21 -2.33
CA GLY A 211 25.25 -3.09 -3.25
C GLY A 211 23.97 -2.23 -3.25
N LEU A 212 23.43 -1.95 -4.42
CA LEU A 212 22.16 -1.23 -4.57
C LEU A 212 20.98 -2.20 -4.43
N VAL A 213 20.06 -1.85 -3.54
CA VAL A 213 18.88 -2.67 -3.21
C VAL A 213 17.62 -1.88 -3.53
N PRO A 214 17.00 -2.08 -4.71
CA PRO A 214 15.69 -1.52 -5.03
C PRO A 214 14.60 -2.35 -4.33
N ILE A 215 13.78 -1.70 -3.52
CA ILE A 215 12.69 -2.35 -2.79
C ILE A 215 11.34 -1.87 -3.31
N HIS A 216 11.17 -0.55 -3.45
CA HIS A 216 9.97 0.10 -3.99
C HIS A 216 8.65 -0.39 -3.36
N LYS A 217 8.65 -0.64 -2.03
CA LYS A 217 7.53 -1.25 -1.32
C LYS A 217 6.19 -0.57 -1.61
N LEU A 218 6.14 0.78 -1.52
CA LEU A 218 4.90 1.52 -1.71
C LEU A 218 4.44 1.50 -3.17
N SER A 219 5.38 1.58 -4.13
CA SER A 219 5.07 1.46 -5.55
C SER A 219 4.58 0.06 -5.92
N GLN A 220 5.13 -1.00 -5.30
CA GLN A 220 4.62 -2.37 -5.45
C GLN A 220 3.18 -2.49 -4.93
N TRP A 221 2.90 -1.95 -3.74
CA TRP A 221 1.55 -1.99 -3.19
C TRP A 221 0.56 -1.16 -4.02
N LEU A 222 1.01 0.00 -4.53
CA LEU A 222 0.22 0.79 -5.46
C LEU A 222 -0.04 0.01 -6.76
N ALA A 223 0.96 -0.70 -7.31
CA ALA A 223 0.76 -1.53 -8.49
C ALA A 223 -0.32 -2.60 -8.26
N TYR A 224 -0.28 -3.34 -7.14
CA TYR A 224 -1.36 -4.26 -6.76
C TYR A 224 -2.72 -3.57 -6.64
N SER A 225 -2.75 -2.36 -6.11
CA SER A 225 -3.98 -1.61 -5.90
C SER A 225 -4.60 -1.06 -7.20
N LEU A 226 -3.81 -0.93 -8.26
CA LEU A 226 -4.30 -0.48 -9.57
C LEU A 226 -4.78 -1.62 -10.47
N ILE A 227 -4.59 -2.89 -10.09
CA ILE A 227 -5.05 -4.04 -10.86
C ILE A 227 -6.57 -4.04 -11.00
N GLU A 228 -7.30 -3.93 -9.88
CA GLU A 228 -8.78 -3.97 -9.89
C GLU A 228 -9.38 -2.87 -10.77
N PRO A 229 -8.99 -1.58 -10.67
CA PRO A 229 -9.50 -0.54 -11.57
C PRO A 229 -9.22 -0.76 -13.06
N LEU A 230 -8.06 -1.35 -13.39
CA LEU A 230 -7.73 -1.70 -14.77
C LEU A 230 -8.64 -2.83 -15.29
N GLN A 231 -8.87 -3.86 -14.46
CA GLN A 231 -9.77 -4.96 -14.78
C GLN A 231 -11.23 -4.48 -14.91
N ASP A 232 -11.69 -3.61 -14.02
CA ASP A 232 -13.02 -2.99 -14.08
C ASP A 232 -13.22 -2.15 -15.36
N ALA A 233 -12.14 -1.55 -15.86
CA ALA A 233 -12.14 -0.83 -17.15
C ALA A 233 -12.14 -1.77 -18.37
N GLY A 234 -11.94 -3.07 -18.17
CA GLY A 234 -11.97 -4.09 -19.23
C GLY A 234 -10.60 -4.55 -19.72
N LEU A 235 -9.52 -4.20 -19.04
CA LEU A 235 -8.19 -4.74 -19.35
C LEU A 235 -7.97 -6.08 -18.63
N ASP A 236 -7.33 -7.03 -19.33
CA ASP A 236 -6.85 -8.27 -18.73
C ASP A 236 -5.45 -8.06 -18.13
N VAL A 237 -5.38 -7.93 -16.80
CA VAL A 237 -4.09 -7.80 -16.11
C VAL A 237 -3.50 -9.18 -15.86
N ILE A 238 -2.38 -9.45 -16.52
CA ILE A 238 -1.69 -10.74 -16.50
C ILE A 238 -0.35 -10.64 -15.76
N ASP A 239 0.30 -11.78 -15.53
CA ASP A 239 1.62 -11.87 -14.88
C ASP A 239 1.65 -11.14 -13.52
N ILE A 240 0.65 -11.40 -12.68
CA ILE A 240 0.53 -10.73 -11.37
C ILE A 240 1.72 -11.11 -10.46
N ASP A 241 2.21 -12.35 -10.53
CA ASP A 241 3.40 -12.82 -9.80
C ASP A 241 4.73 -12.25 -10.36
N GLY A 242 4.70 -11.47 -11.43
CA GLY A 242 5.81 -10.62 -11.86
C GLY A 242 6.04 -9.40 -10.97
N LEU A 243 5.09 -9.07 -10.08
CA LEU A 243 5.29 -8.13 -8.96
C LEU A 243 5.92 -8.86 -7.78
N THR A 244 6.59 -8.11 -6.88
CA THR A 244 7.26 -8.69 -5.71
C THR A 244 6.38 -8.64 -4.45
N GLY A 245 6.77 -9.40 -3.44
CA GLY A 245 6.22 -9.26 -2.09
C GLY A 245 6.52 -7.90 -1.48
N LEU A 246 5.77 -7.56 -0.44
CA LEU A 246 5.84 -6.25 0.21
C LEU A 246 6.76 -6.31 1.44
N ALA A 247 7.87 -5.56 1.38
CA ALA A 247 8.84 -5.40 2.46
C ALA A 247 8.32 -4.40 3.52
N GLU A 248 7.18 -4.70 4.12
CA GLU A 248 6.60 -3.94 5.21
C GLU A 248 6.69 -4.72 6.54
N TYR A 249 6.48 -4.04 7.66
CA TYR A 249 6.80 -4.57 8.98
C TYR A 249 5.94 -5.78 9.43
N ARG A 250 4.75 -6.00 8.87
CA ARG A 250 3.91 -7.17 9.17
C ARG A 250 4.47 -8.42 8.51
N ASN A 251 4.75 -8.34 7.20
CA ASN A 251 5.35 -9.45 6.46
C ASN A 251 6.76 -9.74 6.97
N GLY A 252 7.59 -8.72 7.20
CA GLY A 252 8.93 -8.91 7.75
C GLY A 252 8.92 -9.38 9.19
N GLY A 253 7.96 -8.90 9.98
CA GLY A 253 7.75 -9.32 11.36
C GLY A 253 7.35 -10.77 11.49
N LEU A 254 6.53 -11.30 10.59
CA LEU A 254 6.19 -12.71 10.50
C LEU A 254 7.45 -13.59 10.58
N PHE A 255 8.46 -13.28 9.78
CA PHE A 255 9.65 -14.12 9.69
C PHE A 255 10.57 -14.03 10.92
N ILE A 256 10.61 -12.89 11.62
CA ILE A 256 11.32 -12.76 12.89
C ILE A 256 10.51 -13.43 14.01
N ASP A 257 9.22 -13.14 14.10
CA ASP A 257 8.35 -13.63 15.16
C ASP A 257 8.14 -15.15 15.11
N ASP A 258 8.19 -15.74 13.92
CA ASP A 258 8.10 -17.18 13.70
C ASP A 258 9.48 -17.88 13.77
N GLY A 259 10.57 -17.13 13.99
CA GLY A 259 11.92 -17.67 14.13
C GLY A 259 12.57 -18.12 12.81
N VAL A 260 12.03 -17.72 11.66
CA VAL A 260 12.66 -17.95 10.34
C VAL A 260 13.88 -17.07 10.17
N LEU A 261 13.82 -15.84 10.66
CA LEU A 261 14.94 -14.90 10.75
C LEU A 261 15.32 -14.70 12.21
N VAL A 262 16.63 -14.77 12.48
CA VAL A 262 17.22 -14.51 13.79
C VAL A 262 18.20 -13.35 13.67
N LEU A 263 18.08 -12.38 14.57
CA LEU A 263 19.02 -11.25 14.64
C LEU A 263 20.40 -11.75 15.04
N LYS A 264 21.45 -11.26 14.37
CA LYS A 264 22.84 -11.60 14.71
C LYS A 264 23.23 -11.04 16.08
N ASP A 265 22.78 -9.84 16.38
CA ASP A 265 22.88 -9.21 17.70
C ASP A 265 21.48 -9.10 18.30
N PRO A 266 21.14 -9.87 19.35
CA PRO A 266 19.84 -9.77 20.00
C PRO A 266 19.52 -8.37 20.54
N ALA A 267 20.53 -7.55 20.85
CA ALA A 267 20.34 -6.18 21.36
C ALA A 267 19.75 -5.22 20.29
N ASP A 268 19.78 -5.60 19.02
CA ASP A 268 19.17 -4.81 17.95
C ASP A 268 17.65 -4.64 18.11
N ILE A 269 17.00 -5.54 18.85
CA ILE A 269 15.55 -5.45 19.13
C ILE A 269 15.18 -4.23 19.98
N ASP A 270 16.10 -3.77 20.82
CA ASP A 270 15.90 -2.64 21.74
C ASP A 270 16.36 -1.31 21.16
N ARG A 271 17.22 -1.36 20.14
CA ARG A 271 17.74 -0.16 19.45
C ARG A 271 16.72 0.40 18.46
N THR A 272 16.74 1.70 18.27
CA THR A 272 15.99 2.37 17.21
C THR A 272 16.87 2.52 15.98
N HIS A 273 16.38 2.07 14.83
CA HIS A 273 17.12 2.03 13.57
C HIS A 273 16.55 3.05 12.56
N ALA A 274 17.44 3.63 11.76
CA ALA A 274 17.01 4.40 10.59
C ALA A 274 16.58 3.47 9.45
N VAL A 275 15.72 3.95 8.56
CA VAL A 275 15.22 3.17 7.40
C VAL A 275 16.35 2.69 6.50
N GLY A 276 17.43 3.49 6.37
CA GLY A 276 18.59 3.18 5.54
C GLY A 276 19.66 2.34 6.23
N ASP A 277 19.49 1.98 7.51
CA ASP A 277 20.47 1.14 8.21
C ASP A 277 20.62 -0.21 7.52
N PRO A 278 21.86 -0.75 7.42
CA PRO A 278 22.10 -2.04 6.76
C PRO A 278 21.26 -3.18 7.31
N LEU A 279 21.00 -3.19 8.63
CA LEU A 279 20.12 -4.18 9.26
C LEU A 279 18.69 -4.09 8.68
N VAL A 280 18.14 -2.88 8.57
CA VAL A 280 16.77 -2.66 8.08
C VAL A 280 16.67 -2.97 6.59
N VAL A 281 17.62 -2.51 5.78
CA VAL A 281 17.68 -2.80 4.34
C VAL A 281 17.82 -4.31 4.11
N GLY A 282 18.70 -5.00 4.87
CA GLY A 282 18.86 -6.44 4.82
C GLY A 282 17.59 -7.19 5.22
N TRP A 283 16.94 -6.78 6.31
CA TRP A 283 15.67 -7.35 6.74
C TRP A 283 14.57 -7.19 5.68
N ARG A 284 14.45 -6.00 5.08
CA ARG A 284 13.49 -5.74 4.00
C ARG A 284 13.78 -6.60 2.76
N SER A 285 15.05 -6.72 2.36
CA SER A 285 15.45 -7.58 1.23
C SER A 285 15.13 -9.05 1.47
N LEU A 286 15.45 -9.55 2.68
CA LEU A 286 15.12 -10.91 3.08
C LEU A 286 13.61 -11.15 3.15
N THR A 287 12.83 -10.14 3.56
CA THR A 287 11.38 -10.23 3.57
C THR A 287 10.83 -10.50 2.17
N VAL A 288 11.26 -9.74 1.16
CA VAL A 288 10.84 -9.97 -0.24
C VAL A 288 11.22 -11.39 -0.68
N ALA A 289 12.50 -11.78 -0.50
CA ALA A 289 12.97 -13.10 -0.92
C ALA A 289 12.24 -14.25 -0.21
N LEU A 290 11.89 -14.08 1.07
CA LEU A 290 11.14 -15.08 1.83
C LEU A 290 9.67 -15.15 1.43
N LEU A 291 9.07 -14.03 1.02
CA LEU A 291 7.71 -14.01 0.49
C LEU A 291 7.63 -14.82 -0.83
N ASP A 292 8.61 -14.69 -1.72
CA ASP A 292 8.69 -15.50 -2.93
C ASP A 292 8.89 -16.99 -2.61
N ARG A 293 9.60 -17.32 -1.53
CA ARG A 293 9.83 -18.70 -1.10
C ARG A 293 8.65 -19.33 -0.36
N ILE A 294 7.90 -18.54 0.43
CA ILE A 294 6.78 -19.07 1.19
C ILE A 294 5.53 -19.26 0.32
N ALA A 295 5.34 -18.43 -0.71
CA ALA A 295 4.15 -18.48 -1.55
C ALA A 295 3.90 -19.86 -2.19
N PRO A 296 4.88 -20.52 -2.84
CA PRO A 296 4.70 -21.89 -3.36
C PRO A 296 4.32 -22.90 -2.27
N LEU A 297 4.95 -22.79 -1.10
CA LEU A 297 4.67 -23.68 0.03
C LEU A 297 3.26 -23.51 0.59
N VAL A 298 2.75 -22.28 0.60
CA VAL A 298 1.37 -21.98 1.01
C VAL A 298 0.39 -22.54 -0.02
N ARG A 299 0.64 -22.32 -1.31
CA ARG A 299 -0.18 -22.86 -2.40
C ARG A 299 -0.28 -24.39 -2.37
N GLU A 300 0.84 -25.07 -2.12
CA GLU A 300 0.88 -26.52 -1.93
C GLU A 300 -0.08 -26.98 -0.83
N ARG A 301 -0.04 -26.31 0.34
CA ARG A 301 -0.92 -26.61 1.48
C ARG A 301 -2.40 -26.31 1.23
N LEU A 302 -2.67 -25.31 0.39
CA LEU A 302 -4.02 -24.93 0.00
C LEU A 302 -4.56 -25.75 -1.20
N GLU A 303 -3.67 -26.51 -1.87
CA GLU A 303 -3.97 -27.29 -3.08
C GLU A 303 -4.45 -26.39 -4.24
N VAL A 304 -3.80 -25.24 -4.43
CA VAL A 304 -4.13 -24.25 -5.47
C VAL A 304 -2.94 -23.88 -6.33
N GLY A 305 -3.18 -23.57 -7.60
CA GLY A 305 -2.16 -23.09 -8.55
C GLY A 305 -1.86 -21.59 -8.41
N ALA A 306 -0.70 -21.16 -8.93
CA ALA A 306 -0.26 -19.75 -8.89
C ALA A 306 -1.18 -18.82 -9.69
N GLU A 307 -1.72 -19.28 -10.82
CA GLU A 307 -2.64 -18.49 -11.65
C GLU A 307 -3.92 -18.12 -10.91
N VAL A 308 -4.45 -19.05 -10.09
CA VAL A 308 -5.68 -18.84 -9.32
C VAL A 308 -5.37 -18.13 -7.98
N PHE A 309 -4.19 -18.36 -7.43
CA PHE A 309 -3.79 -17.85 -6.13
C PHE A 309 -2.42 -17.16 -6.19
N PRO A 310 -2.31 -16.00 -6.89
CA PRO A 310 -1.06 -15.25 -7.00
C PRO A 310 -0.58 -14.76 -5.63
N LEU A 311 0.68 -14.29 -5.58
CA LEU A 311 1.30 -13.77 -4.35
C LEU A 311 0.44 -12.69 -3.66
N ALA A 312 -0.24 -11.84 -4.43
CA ALA A 312 -1.15 -10.83 -3.89
C ALA A 312 -2.25 -11.39 -2.97
N ARG A 313 -2.71 -12.62 -3.22
CA ARG A 313 -3.68 -13.34 -2.36
C ARG A 313 -3.02 -13.99 -1.16
N VAL A 314 -1.79 -14.50 -1.33
CA VAL A 314 -0.98 -15.01 -0.21
C VAL A 314 -0.68 -13.89 0.79
N LEU A 315 -0.41 -12.68 0.30
CA LEU A 315 -0.19 -11.50 1.14
C LEU A 315 -1.44 -11.15 1.97
N GLU A 316 -2.60 -10.96 1.32
CA GLU A 316 -3.82 -10.46 1.96
C GLU A 316 -4.36 -11.42 3.03
N GLY A 317 -4.71 -12.61 2.62
CA GLY A 317 -5.31 -13.61 3.52
C GLY A 317 -4.31 -14.29 4.44
N GLY A 318 -3.02 -14.20 4.15
CA GLY A 318 -2.00 -15.05 4.72
C GLY A 318 -0.89 -14.32 5.48
N THR A 319 0.17 -13.90 4.78
CA THR A 319 1.40 -13.46 5.45
C THR A 319 1.21 -12.20 6.26
N TRP A 320 0.47 -11.22 5.74
CA TRP A 320 0.15 -9.98 6.45
C TRP A 320 -0.73 -10.25 7.68
N ALA A 321 -1.79 -11.05 7.53
CA ALA A 321 -2.70 -11.40 8.62
C ALA A 321 -2.00 -12.22 9.71
N THR A 322 -1.16 -13.20 9.32
CA THR A 322 -0.37 -14.01 10.26
C THR A 322 0.66 -13.15 11.00
N GLY A 323 1.36 -12.26 10.30
CA GLY A 323 2.31 -11.33 10.92
C GLY A 323 1.63 -10.39 11.93
N ARG A 324 0.41 -9.91 11.61
CA ARG A 324 -0.41 -9.10 12.53
C ARG A 324 -0.80 -9.89 13.79
N ARG A 325 -1.20 -11.14 13.63
CA ARG A 325 -1.58 -12.05 14.73
C ARG A 325 -0.38 -12.32 15.66
N LEU A 326 0.75 -12.74 15.10
CA LEU A 326 1.96 -13.01 15.88
C LEU A 326 2.47 -11.76 16.59
N ALA A 327 2.45 -10.60 15.94
CA ALA A 327 2.83 -9.34 16.57
C ALA A 327 1.96 -9.02 17.80
N ALA A 328 0.64 -9.25 17.70
CA ALA A 328 -0.29 -9.03 18.81
C ALA A 328 -0.09 -10.03 19.95
N GLU A 329 0.27 -11.28 19.67
CA GLU A 329 0.58 -12.31 20.66
C GLU A 329 1.90 -12.04 21.40
N ARG A 330 2.90 -11.44 20.70
CA ARG A 330 4.26 -11.26 21.25
C ARG A 330 4.49 -9.90 21.89
N ARG A 331 3.76 -8.86 21.48
CA ARG A 331 4.02 -7.47 21.92
C ARG A 331 2.72 -6.72 22.22
N ALA A 332 2.71 -6.01 23.34
CA ALA A 332 1.62 -5.10 23.67
C ALA A 332 1.43 -4.09 22.53
N GLY A 333 0.18 -3.95 22.06
CA GLY A 333 -0.15 -3.08 20.91
C GLY A 333 0.22 -3.64 19.54
N GLY A 334 0.80 -4.84 19.43
CA GLY A 334 1.11 -5.52 18.17
C GLY A 334 2.05 -4.72 17.25
N GLY A 335 3.05 -4.05 17.83
CA GLY A 335 4.07 -3.31 17.08
C GLY A 335 5.03 -4.20 16.29
N PRO A 336 5.91 -3.62 15.44
CA PRO A 336 6.94 -4.36 14.73
C PRO A 336 7.99 -4.94 15.68
N PRO A 337 8.72 -6.01 15.29
CA PRO A 337 9.78 -6.58 16.10
C PRO A 337 11.03 -5.68 16.24
N LEU A 338 11.27 -4.79 15.26
CA LEU A 338 12.34 -3.79 15.30
C LEU A 338 11.74 -2.38 15.42
N LYS A 339 12.38 -1.52 16.20
CA LYS A 339 12.02 -0.11 16.33
C LYS A 339 12.66 0.68 15.18
N ILE A 340 11.84 1.31 14.34
CA ILE A 340 12.33 2.06 13.17
C ILE A 340 11.83 3.49 13.24
N THR A 341 12.73 4.45 13.03
CA THR A 341 12.34 5.85 12.82
C THR A 341 11.72 5.97 11.44
N SER A 342 10.40 6.09 11.39
CA SER A 342 9.69 6.27 10.13
C SER A 342 9.83 7.72 9.65
N ASP A 343 10.09 7.89 8.36
CA ASP A 343 10.03 9.19 7.67
C ASP A 343 8.63 9.44 7.05
N GLY A 344 7.68 8.56 7.31
CA GLY A 344 6.32 8.64 6.80
C GLY A 344 6.16 8.25 5.33
N THR A 345 7.19 7.68 4.68
CA THR A 345 7.16 7.37 3.24
C THR A 345 7.55 5.94 2.88
N VAL A 346 8.09 5.16 3.81
CA VAL A 346 8.62 3.81 3.53
C VAL A 346 7.93 2.71 4.33
N PHE A 347 7.58 2.97 5.58
CA PHE A 347 6.93 2.01 6.50
C PHE A 347 5.58 2.50 6.96
#